data_66d5785a4bce991490f772fb02bb08be
#
_entry.id   66d5785a4bce991490f772fb02bb08be
#
_cell.length_a   1.000
_cell.length_b   1.000
_cell.length_c   1.000
_cell.angle_alpha   90.00
_cell.angle_beta   90.00
_cell.angle_gamma   90.00
#
_symmetry.space_group_name_H-M   'P 1'
#
loop_
_entity.id
_entity.type
_entity.pdbx_description
1 polymer ?
#
loop_
_entity_poly.entity_id
_entity_poly.type
_entity_poly.pdbx_seq_one_letter_code
_entity_poly.pdbx_strand_id
1 'polypeptide(L)'
;MRVMNVQKKHGLKICLLALACWWAFASVTWAAMVTVTGQGSSERGAIKAALRQAIEQQIGVMVDSRSYVQNYKLINDRVYTQADGYIRSYKVLEHNVVNGIHSAKVQVDVQEQKLTAALGTLAQKKAVIGMNMQDPRIGVLAMDRQGRAYPAVENNVINGLTSQGFSRVVDMGQISTAKRRQLLAAQYSQDRKLWQSLNIQSPVDYLVTAQVDLAVNSMADYVPMPGMANLKKAAASIAVRMVNANTGEVIYAGNFRGKSERRSNNAENEAINAASAGIAKAIGEAALNKAANPSQHITLVITQNKWGNIADITNYLENIPGVNHAYVRATSFGNTTVDLEFNGTAHDLAAALEADGQKIVEMGSEYVKI
;
A
#
# COMPACT_ATOMS: atom_id res chain seq x y z
N MET A 1 -20.54 -73.56 -23.91
CA MET A 1 -20.12 -72.40 -24.70
C MET A 1 -21.04 -71.19 -24.46
N ARG A 2 -21.29 -70.84 -23.18
CA ARG A 2 -22.32 -69.75 -22.83
C ARG A 2 -21.86 -68.83 -21.69
N VAL A 3 -20.64 -68.92 -21.23
CA VAL A 3 -20.15 -68.14 -20.05
C VAL A 3 -19.20 -66.98 -20.47
N MET A 4 -18.67 -66.94 -21.72
CA MET A 4 -17.72 -65.91 -22.14
C MET A 4 -18.34 -64.58 -22.61
N ASN A 5 -19.65 -64.48 -22.77
CA ASN A 5 -20.29 -63.25 -23.31
C ASN A 5 -20.83 -62.26 -22.29
N VAL A 6 -20.84 -62.63 -21.00
CA VAL A 6 -21.34 -61.76 -19.93
C VAL A 6 -20.22 -60.81 -19.41
N GLN A 7 -18.99 -61.28 -19.38
CA GLN A 7 -17.84 -60.47 -18.90
C GLN A 7 -17.51 -59.27 -19.79
N LYS A 8 -17.69 -59.38 -21.11
CA LYS A 8 -17.39 -58.26 -22.06
C LYS A 8 -18.39 -57.11 -21.95
N LYS A 9 -19.64 -57.36 -21.52
CA LYS A 9 -20.63 -56.28 -21.37
C LYS A 9 -20.47 -55.48 -20.10
N HIS A 10 -19.89 -56.03 -19.04
CA HIS A 10 -19.61 -55.27 -17.80
C HIS A 10 -18.35 -54.42 -17.92
N GLY A 11 -17.30 -54.88 -18.59
CA GLY A 11 -16.11 -54.11 -18.84
C GLY A 11 -16.37 -52.83 -19.67
N LEU A 12 -17.24 -52.94 -20.68
CA LEU A 12 -17.59 -51.79 -21.54
C LEU A 12 -18.44 -50.73 -20.81
N LYS A 13 -19.30 -51.17 -19.86
CA LYS A 13 -20.11 -50.26 -19.02
C LYS A 13 -19.25 -49.55 -17.97
N ILE A 14 -18.24 -50.19 -17.42
CA ILE A 14 -17.30 -49.58 -16.44
C ILE A 14 -16.37 -48.59 -17.16
N CYS A 15 -15.88 -48.87 -18.39
CA CYS A 15 -15.13 -47.91 -19.16
C CYS A 15 -15.93 -46.69 -19.60
N LEU A 16 -17.19 -46.85 -19.96
CA LEU A 16 -18.09 -45.75 -20.29
C LEU A 16 -18.44 -44.87 -19.07
N LEU A 17 -18.60 -45.44 -17.88
CA LEU A 17 -18.79 -44.71 -16.63
C LEU A 17 -17.51 -43.96 -16.19
N ALA A 18 -16.32 -44.55 -16.38
CA ALA A 18 -15.03 -43.91 -16.11
C ALA A 18 -14.75 -42.72 -17.06
N LEU A 19 -15.12 -42.84 -18.36
CA LEU A 19 -15.03 -41.72 -19.32
C LEU A 19 -16.03 -40.60 -18.99
N ALA A 20 -17.24 -40.92 -18.53
CA ALA A 20 -18.22 -39.90 -18.11
C ALA A 20 -17.82 -39.15 -16.84
N CYS A 21 -17.13 -39.80 -15.89
CA CYS A 21 -16.58 -39.15 -14.72
C CYS A 21 -15.37 -38.23 -15.04
N TRP A 22 -14.62 -38.49 -16.11
CA TRP A 22 -13.50 -37.65 -16.50
C TRP A 22 -13.93 -36.33 -17.18
N TRP A 23 -15.15 -36.28 -17.74
CA TRP A 23 -15.71 -35.07 -18.29
C TRP A 23 -16.39 -34.16 -17.26
N ALA A 24 -16.63 -34.66 -16.05
CA ALA A 24 -17.26 -33.88 -14.97
C ALA A 24 -16.27 -32.98 -14.20
N PHE A 25 -14.97 -33.14 -14.39
CA PHE A 25 -13.95 -32.20 -13.92
C PHE A 25 -13.61 -31.12 -14.99
N ALA A 26 -14.63 -30.56 -15.62
CA ALA A 26 -14.48 -29.26 -16.28
C ALA A 26 -14.17 -28.25 -15.16
N SER A 27 -12.90 -27.92 -15.00
CA SER A 27 -12.43 -26.88 -14.10
C SER A 27 -13.21 -25.59 -14.37
N VAL A 28 -14.09 -25.24 -13.45
CA VAL A 28 -14.72 -23.92 -13.40
C VAL A 28 -13.56 -22.95 -13.15
N THR A 29 -13.01 -22.41 -14.24
CA THR A 29 -12.10 -21.28 -14.14
C THR A 29 -12.93 -20.12 -13.60
N TRP A 30 -12.74 -19.80 -12.32
CA TRP A 30 -13.28 -18.59 -11.73
C TRP A 30 -12.63 -17.42 -12.45
N ALA A 31 -13.40 -16.75 -13.30
CA ALA A 31 -12.99 -15.47 -13.85
C ALA A 31 -13.00 -14.45 -12.69
N ALA A 32 -11.91 -13.72 -12.53
CA ALA A 32 -11.85 -12.65 -11.53
C ALA A 32 -12.78 -11.52 -11.97
N MET A 33 -13.98 -11.47 -11.41
CA MET A 33 -14.94 -10.40 -11.65
C MET A 33 -14.68 -9.25 -10.67
N VAL A 34 -14.35 -8.09 -11.20
CA VAL A 34 -14.09 -6.86 -10.44
C VAL A 34 -15.24 -5.89 -10.68
N THR A 35 -15.77 -5.29 -9.59
CA THR A 35 -16.81 -4.25 -9.70
C THR A 35 -16.18 -2.91 -9.34
N VAL A 36 -16.23 -1.96 -10.24
CA VAL A 36 -15.62 -0.64 -10.15
C VAL A 36 -16.56 0.45 -10.64
N THR A 37 -16.31 1.68 -10.20
CA THR A 37 -17.08 2.85 -10.62
C THR A 37 -16.17 3.86 -11.32
N GLY A 38 -16.42 4.16 -12.57
CA GLY A 38 -15.68 5.16 -13.33
C GLY A 38 -16.52 6.42 -13.59
N GLN A 39 -15.85 7.55 -13.76
CA GLN A 39 -16.47 8.84 -14.04
C GLN A 39 -15.88 9.45 -15.30
N GLY A 40 -16.70 10.27 -16.01
CA GLY A 40 -16.26 10.94 -17.21
C GLY A 40 -17.26 11.98 -17.71
N SER A 41 -16.84 12.80 -18.65
CA SER A 41 -17.70 13.80 -19.31
C SER A 41 -18.74 13.19 -20.26
N SER A 42 -18.74 11.88 -20.43
CA SER A 42 -19.70 11.12 -21.24
C SER A 42 -19.86 9.72 -20.65
N GLU A 43 -20.94 9.03 -20.97
CA GLU A 43 -21.17 7.63 -20.57
C GLU A 43 -20.01 6.72 -21.00
N ARG A 44 -19.55 6.83 -22.25
CA ARG A 44 -18.39 6.08 -22.75
C ARG A 44 -17.11 6.42 -21.99
N GLY A 45 -16.93 7.68 -21.62
CA GLY A 45 -15.81 8.14 -20.80
C GLY A 45 -15.84 7.51 -19.40
N ALA A 46 -17.01 7.49 -18.76
CA ALA A 46 -17.21 6.88 -17.46
C ALA A 46 -16.97 5.36 -17.48
N ILE A 47 -17.51 4.66 -18.50
CA ILE A 47 -17.25 3.23 -18.69
C ILE A 47 -15.74 2.98 -18.89
N LYS A 48 -15.08 3.75 -19.76
CA LYS A 48 -13.65 3.60 -20.03
C LYS A 48 -12.78 3.84 -18.79
N ALA A 49 -13.14 4.81 -17.97
CA ALA A 49 -12.51 5.05 -16.68
C ALA A 49 -12.70 3.86 -15.71
N ALA A 50 -13.92 3.29 -15.65
CA ALA A 50 -14.19 2.10 -14.86
C ALA A 50 -13.37 0.88 -15.33
N LEU A 51 -13.31 0.63 -16.64
CA LEU A 51 -12.52 -0.47 -17.20
C LEU A 51 -11.03 -0.33 -16.88
N ARG A 52 -10.49 0.88 -16.96
CA ARG A 52 -9.13 1.19 -16.56
C ARG A 52 -8.90 0.91 -15.07
N GLN A 53 -9.82 1.35 -14.21
CA GLN A 53 -9.74 1.12 -12.77
C GLN A 53 -9.80 -0.38 -12.41
N ALA A 54 -10.58 -1.19 -13.14
CA ALA A 54 -10.60 -2.64 -12.97
C ALA A 54 -9.23 -3.27 -13.27
N ILE A 55 -8.56 -2.83 -14.30
CA ILE A 55 -7.20 -3.28 -14.63
C ILE A 55 -6.20 -2.84 -13.56
N GLU A 56 -6.29 -1.60 -13.08
CA GLU A 56 -5.45 -1.06 -12.00
C GLU A 56 -5.60 -1.88 -10.72
N GLN A 57 -6.84 -2.19 -10.33
CA GLN A 57 -7.13 -3.03 -9.18
C GLN A 57 -6.56 -4.44 -9.34
N GLN A 58 -6.72 -5.05 -10.51
CA GLN A 58 -6.22 -6.40 -10.78
C GLN A 58 -4.68 -6.45 -10.78
N ILE A 59 -4.02 -5.43 -11.31
CA ILE A 59 -2.55 -5.28 -11.22
C ILE A 59 -2.12 -5.25 -9.76
N GLY A 60 -2.80 -4.47 -8.90
CA GLY A 60 -2.52 -4.40 -7.47
C GLY A 60 -2.57 -5.77 -6.80
N VAL A 61 -3.61 -6.55 -7.05
CA VAL A 61 -3.75 -7.91 -6.50
C VAL A 61 -2.66 -8.86 -7.03
N MET A 62 -2.30 -8.75 -8.31
CA MET A 62 -1.28 -9.62 -8.93
C MET A 62 0.14 -9.36 -8.44
N VAL A 63 0.44 -8.14 -8.02
CA VAL A 63 1.77 -7.78 -7.52
C VAL A 63 2.13 -8.55 -6.26
N ASP A 64 1.16 -8.88 -5.41
CA ASP A 64 1.38 -9.67 -4.19
C ASP A 64 1.71 -11.14 -4.45
N SER A 65 1.25 -11.69 -5.54
CA SER A 65 1.31 -13.13 -5.80
C SER A 65 2.39 -13.57 -6.80
N ARG A 66 2.89 -12.71 -7.67
CA ARG A 66 3.87 -13.09 -8.70
C ARG A 66 4.67 -11.91 -9.25
N SER A 67 5.91 -12.10 -9.28
CA SER A 67 6.86 -11.09 -9.69
C SER A 67 7.38 -11.20 -11.11
N TYR A 68 7.28 -10.19 -11.98
CA TYR A 68 8.22 -9.76 -13.06
C TYR A 68 7.69 -8.73 -14.04
N VAL A 69 8.22 -7.46 -14.09
CA VAL A 69 8.02 -6.51 -15.18
C VAL A 69 9.23 -5.63 -15.48
N GLN A 70 9.41 -5.31 -16.73
CA GLN A 70 10.62 -4.66 -17.21
C GLN A 70 10.54 -3.14 -17.45
N ASN A 71 9.42 -2.44 -17.36
CA ASN A 71 9.42 -0.98 -17.59
C ASN A 71 8.08 -0.27 -17.29
N TYR A 72 8.12 0.81 -16.50
CA TYR A 72 6.97 1.69 -16.22
C TYR A 72 6.27 2.21 -17.48
N LYS A 73 7.07 2.62 -18.47
CA LYS A 73 6.56 3.11 -19.76
C LYS A 73 5.77 2.04 -20.50
N LEU A 74 6.18 0.78 -20.37
CA LEU A 74 5.54 -0.35 -21.02
C LEU A 74 4.16 -0.67 -20.44
N ILE A 75 3.98 -0.49 -19.13
CA ILE A 75 2.70 -0.69 -18.46
C ILE A 75 1.74 0.44 -18.83
N ASN A 76 2.21 1.68 -18.76
CA ASN A 76 1.41 2.83 -19.13
C ASN A 76 0.99 2.77 -20.61
N ASP A 77 1.93 2.52 -21.51
CA ASP A 77 1.65 2.51 -22.96
C ASP A 77 0.93 1.24 -23.42
N ARG A 78 1.19 0.07 -22.84
CA ARG A 78 0.55 -1.18 -23.26
C ARG A 78 -0.68 -1.58 -22.47
N VAL A 79 -0.63 -1.46 -21.15
CA VAL A 79 -1.75 -1.94 -20.32
C VAL A 79 -2.89 -0.92 -20.28
N TYR A 80 -2.58 0.35 -20.02
CA TYR A 80 -3.64 1.35 -19.88
C TYR A 80 -4.15 1.91 -21.20
N THR A 81 -3.29 2.05 -22.19
CA THR A 81 -3.72 2.47 -23.53
C THR A 81 -4.50 1.36 -24.24
N GLN A 82 -4.27 0.10 -23.84
CA GLN A 82 -4.93 -1.08 -24.39
C GLN A 82 -5.74 -1.84 -23.32
N ALA A 83 -6.29 -1.14 -22.31
CA ALA A 83 -7.06 -1.75 -21.24
C ALA A 83 -8.15 -2.71 -21.77
N ASP A 84 -8.81 -2.33 -22.86
CA ASP A 84 -9.82 -3.14 -23.53
C ASP A 84 -9.29 -4.53 -23.97
N GLY A 85 -8.01 -4.64 -24.27
CA GLY A 85 -7.34 -5.90 -24.66
C GLY A 85 -7.18 -6.92 -23.53
N TYR A 86 -7.27 -6.48 -22.28
CA TYR A 86 -7.17 -7.33 -21.08
C TYR A 86 -8.53 -7.62 -20.46
N ILE A 87 -9.62 -7.12 -21.04
CA ILE A 87 -10.97 -7.33 -20.58
C ILE A 87 -11.62 -8.37 -21.49
N ARG A 88 -12.19 -9.42 -20.89
CA ARG A 88 -12.95 -10.42 -21.61
C ARG A 88 -14.36 -9.95 -21.90
N SER A 89 -15.01 -9.39 -20.87
CA SER A 89 -16.36 -8.83 -20.96
C SER A 89 -16.58 -7.85 -19.81
N TYR A 90 -17.58 -7.00 -19.97
CA TYR A 90 -18.02 -6.14 -18.88
C TYR A 90 -19.55 -5.97 -18.93
N LYS A 91 -20.13 -5.61 -17.78
CA LYS A 91 -21.56 -5.31 -17.64
C LYS A 91 -21.71 -4.02 -16.84
N VAL A 92 -22.39 -3.04 -17.41
CA VAL A 92 -22.79 -1.84 -16.69
C VAL A 92 -23.93 -2.20 -15.74
N LEU A 93 -23.72 -2.00 -14.44
CA LEU A 93 -24.69 -2.27 -13.39
C LEU A 93 -25.56 -1.06 -13.12
N GLU A 94 -24.94 0.13 -13.08
CA GLU A 94 -25.58 1.40 -12.78
C GLU A 94 -24.95 2.50 -13.63
N HIS A 95 -25.76 3.48 -14.04
CA HIS A 95 -25.28 4.68 -14.71
C HIS A 95 -26.09 5.88 -14.21
N ASN A 96 -25.40 6.89 -13.71
CA ASN A 96 -25.98 8.12 -13.17
C ASN A 96 -25.30 9.34 -13.79
N VAL A 97 -26.06 10.44 -13.90
CA VAL A 97 -25.54 11.74 -14.37
C VAL A 97 -25.85 12.79 -13.32
N VAL A 98 -24.81 13.44 -12.80
CA VAL A 98 -24.92 14.51 -11.82
C VAL A 98 -24.09 15.69 -12.31
N ASN A 99 -24.70 16.86 -12.45
CA ASN A 99 -24.03 18.08 -12.91
C ASN A 99 -23.24 17.92 -14.22
N GLY A 100 -23.74 17.10 -15.15
CA GLY A 100 -23.07 16.85 -16.43
C GLY A 100 -21.92 15.84 -16.37
N ILE A 101 -21.63 15.28 -15.20
CA ILE A 101 -20.65 14.20 -15.02
C ILE A 101 -21.39 12.86 -15.01
N HIS A 102 -20.93 11.97 -15.88
CA HIS A 102 -21.43 10.61 -15.98
C HIS A 102 -20.65 9.72 -15.00
N SER A 103 -21.36 8.93 -14.20
CA SER A 103 -20.80 7.90 -13.32
C SER A 103 -21.35 6.54 -13.74
N ALA A 104 -20.48 5.58 -14.00
CA ALA A 104 -20.86 4.22 -14.40
C ALA A 104 -20.24 3.19 -13.44
N LYS A 105 -21.09 2.39 -12.78
CA LYS A 105 -20.67 1.22 -12.00
C LYS A 105 -20.67 0.01 -12.92
N VAL A 106 -19.50 -0.58 -13.08
CA VAL A 106 -19.25 -1.62 -14.08
C VAL A 106 -18.66 -2.86 -13.42
N GLN A 107 -19.24 -4.02 -13.72
CA GLN A 107 -18.67 -5.33 -13.41
C GLN A 107 -17.82 -5.78 -14.59
N VAL A 108 -16.54 -6.09 -14.34
CA VAL A 108 -15.52 -6.37 -15.36
C VAL A 108 -14.91 -7.74 -15.16
N ASP A 109 -14.85 -8.53 -16.22
CA ASP A 109 -14.14 -9.80 -16.29
C ASP A 109 -12.74 -9.57 -16.90
N VAL A 110 -11.72 -9.58 -16.04
CA VAL A 110 -10.33 -9.33 -16.45
C VAL A 110 -9.63 -10.63 -16.84
N GLN A 111 -8.92 -10.62 -17.96
CA GLN A 111 -8.11 -11.75 -18.43
C GLN A 111 -6.76 -11.79 -17.68
N GLU A 112 -6.76 -12.36 -16.48
CA GLU A 112 -5.57 -12.42 -15.61
C GLU A 112 -4.33 -12.99 -16.31
N GLN A 113 -4.47 -14.05 -17.09
CA GLN A 113 -3.34 -14.68 -17.79
C GLN A 113 -2.69 -13.74 -18.80
N LYS A 114 -3.47 -12.99 -19.56
CA LYS A 114 -2.94 -12.01 -20.50
C LYS A 114 -2.29 -10.84 -19.76
N LEU A 115 -2.94 -10.39 -18.68
CA LEU A 115 -2.40 -9.33 -17.85
C LEU A 115 -1.10 -9.76 -17.20
N THR A 116 -1.03 -10.96 -16.61
CA THR A 116 0.19 -11.55 -16.03
C THR A 116 1.31 -11.67 -17.05
N ALA A 117 1.02 -12.09 -18.29
CA ALA A 117 2.01 -12.19 -19.35
C ALA A 117 2.54 -10.82 -19.83
N ALA A 118 1.71 -9.78 -19.73
CA ALA A 118 2.10 -8.41 -20.08
C ALA A 118 2.90 -7.70 -18.97
N LEU A 119 2.86 -8.26 -17.78
CA LEU A 119 3.43 -7.69 -16.58
C LEU A 119 4.61 -8.53 -16.08
N GLY A 120 5.68 -8.01 -15.66
CA GLY A 120 6.82 -8.62 -15.00
C GLY A 120 7.28 -7.84 -13.75
N THR A 121 8.08 -8.09 -12.75
CA THR A 121 8.06 -7.75 -11.34
C THR A 121 8.34 -6.33 -10.82
N LEU A 122 9.54 -5.83 -11.06
CA LEU A 122 9.99 -4.63 -10.33
C LEU A 122 9.30 -3.37 -10.82
N ALA A 123 9.09 -3.30 -12.14
CA ALA A 123 8.40 -2.16 -12.72
C ALA A 123 6.88 -2.19 -12.50
N GLN A 124 6.28 -3.38 -12.21
CA GLN A 124 4.89 -3.45 -11.73
C GLN A 124 4.72 -2.78 -10.39
N LYS A 125 5.57 -3.16 -9.45
CA LYS A 125 5.59 -2.54 -8.12
C LYS A 125 5.78 -1.04 -8.25
N LYS A 126 6.72 -0.60 -9.09
CA LYS A 126 6.93 0.83 -9.39
C LYS A 126 5.71 1.51 -10.00
N ALA A 127 5.02 0.83 -10.92
CA ALA A 127 3.83 1.39 -11.55
C ALA A 127 2.67 1.51 -10.56
N VAL A 128 2.41 0.49 -9.73
CA VAL A 128 1.36 0.53 -8.70
C VAL A 128 1.67 1.60 -7.65
N ILE A 129 2.93 1.69 -7.20
CA ILE A 129 3.37 2.72 -6.27
C ILE A 129 3.21 4.11 -6.92
N GLY A 130 3.63 4.27 -8.16
CA GLY A 130 3.56 5.55 -8.87
C GLY A 130 2.13 6.01 -9.12
N MET A 131 1.22 5.10 -9.50
CA MET A 131 -0.15 5.44 -9.83
C MET A 131 -1.05 5.65 -8.61
N ASN A 132 -1.00 4.73 -7.67
CA ASN A 132 -1.95 4.72 -6.56
C ASN A 132 -1.43 5.46 -5.32
N MET A 133 -0.11 5.59 -5.18
CA MET A 133 0.52 6.35 -4.10
C MET A 133 1.23 7.63 -4.59
N GLN A 134 1.14 7.97 -5.88
CA GLN A 134 1.76 9.15 -6.48
C GLN A 134 3.28 9.24 -6.25
N ASP A 135 3.99 8.11 -6.32
CA ASP A 135 5.43 7.99 -6.09
C ASP A 135 5.85 8.62 -4.74
N PRO A 136 5.43 8.01 -3.61
CA PRO A 136 5.50 8.64 -2.30
C PRO A 136 6.93 8.80 -1.82
N ARG A 137 7.18 9.89 -1.10
CA ARG A 137 8.43 10.13 -0.39
C ARG A 137 8.39 9.43 0.96
N ILE A 138 9.29 8.46 1.17
CA ILE A 138 9.36 7.67 2.39
C ILE A 138 10.59 8.08 3.18
N GLY A 139 10.39 8.68 4.35
CA GLY A 139 11.46 8.95 5.29
C GLY A 139 11.74 7.72 6.16
N VAL A 140 13.01 7.41 6.41
CA VAL A 140 13.41 6.30 7.26
C VAL A 140 14.24 6.81 8.44
N LEU A 141 13.86 6.41 9.65
CA LEU A 141 14.55 6.72 10.89
C LEU A 141 14.70 5.47 11.74
N ALA A 142 15.93 5.15 12.14
CA ALA A 142 16.19 4.13 13.15
C ALA A 142 16.92 4.73 14.36
N MET A 143 16.44 4.42 15.55
CA MET A 143 16.95 4.99 16.79
C MET A 143 16.67 4.11 17.99
N ASP A 144 17.43 4.31 19.06
CA ASP A 144 17.08 3.75 20.37
C ASP A 144 16.06 4.62 21.13
N ARG A 145 15.70 4.21 22.34
CA ARG A 145 14.78 4.98 23.21
C ARG A 145 15.32 6.36 23.57
N GLN A 146 16.63 6.56 23.52
CA GLN A 146 17.31 7.82 23.81
C GLN A 146 17.40 8.72 22.55
N GLY A 147 16.96 8.25 21.39
CA GLY A 147 17.00 8.97 20.12
C GLY A 147 18.34 8.91 19.41
N ARG A 148 19.27 8.03 19.85
CA ARG A 148 20.55 7.81 19.15
C ARG A 148 20.26 7.05 17.85
N ALA A 149 20.87 7.52 16.76
CA ALA A 149 20.69 6.93 15.45
C ALA A 149 21.30 5.52 15.33
N TYR A 150 20.64 4.69 14.51
CA TYR A 150 21.16 3.39 14.06
C TYR A 150 21.28 3.34 12.53
N PRO A 151 22.36 3.95 11.96
CA PRO A 151 22.53 4.05 10.50
C PRO A 151 22.54 2.70 9.78
N ALA A 152 23.02 1.65 10.41
CA ALA A 152 23.00 0.30 9.84
C ALA A 152 21.57 -0.20 9.55
N VAL A 153 20.64 0.07 10.46
CA VAL A 153 19.21 -0.26 10.25
C VAL A 153 18.59 0.63 9.21
N GLU A 154 18.86 1.95 9.26
CA GLU A 154 18.38 2.92 8.25
C GLU A 154 18.80 2.47 6.85
N ASN A 155 20.11 2.20 6.65
CA ASN A 155 20.65 1.77 5.36
C ASN A 155 20.04 0.44 4.87
N ASN A 156 19.87 -0.55 5.76
CA ASN A 156 19.25 -1.81 5.38
C ASN A 156 17.80 -1.63 4.92
N VAL A 157 17.03 -0.77 5.59
CA VAL A 157 15.65 -0.47 5.21
C VAL A 157 15.60 0.34 3.92
N ILE A 158 16.44 1.38 3.78
CA ILE A 158 16.51 2.21 2.56
C ILE A 158 16.86 1.34 1.36
N ASN A 159 17.93 0.54 1.44
CA ASN A 159 18.35 -0.35 0.35
C ASN A 159 17.25 -1.36 -0.01
N GLY A 160 16.61 -1.94 1.00
CA GLY A 160 15.54 -2.89 0.80
C GLY A 160 14.29 -2.28 0.15
N LEU A 161 13.87 -1.08 0.53
CA LEU A 161 12.75 -0.37 -0.10
C LEU A 161 13.09 0.06 -1.53
N THR A 162 14.28 0.60 -1.75
CA THR A 162 14.76 0.98 -3.09
C THR A 162 14.79 -0.23 -4.04
N SER A 163 15.24 -1.40 -3.55
CA SER A 163 15.23 -2.64 -4.34
C SER A 163 13.83 -3.14 -4.68
N GLN A 164 12.82 -2.76 -3.89
CA GLN A 164 11.41 -3.08 -4.15
C GLN A 164 10.72 -2.08 -5.10
N GLY A 165 11.41 -1.03 -5.50
CA GLY A 165 10.91 -0.08 -6.49
C GLY A 165 10.44 1.26 -5.94
N PHE A 166 10.55 1.51 -4.63
CA PHE A 166 10.32 2.85 -4.08
C PHE A 166 11.45 3.77 -4.52
N SER A 167 11.14 4.78 -5.34
CA SER A 167 12.13 5.66 -5.99
C SER A 167 12.52 6.85 -5.12
N ARG A 168 11.65 7.27 -4.19
CA ARG A 168 11.82 8.46 -3.36
C ARG A 168 11.98 8.12 -1.87
N VAL A 169 13.00 7.30 -1.58
CA VAL A 169 13.38 7.07 -0.17
C VAL A 169 14.29 8.21 0.29
N VAL A 170 13.86 8.94 1.32
CA VAL A 170 14.52 10.14 1.83
C VAL A 170 15.38 9.77 3.03
N ASP A 171 16.67 10.09 2.95
CA ASP A 171 17.58 9.97 4.09
C ASP A 171 17.26 11.07 5.13
N MET A 172 16.87 10.64 6.32
CA MET A 172 16.54 11.50 7.44
C MET A 172 17.69 11.59 8.47
N GLY A 173 18.90 11.19 8.10
CA GLY A 173 20.09 11.12 8.98
C GLY A 173 20.47 12.44 9.66
N GLN A 174 20.15 13.59 9.03
CA GLN A 174 20.44 14.93 9.54
C GLN A 174 19.52 15.39 10.68
N ILE A 175 18.50 14.62 11.05
CA ILE A 175 17.58 14.99 12.12
C ILE A 175 18.27 14.86 13.49
N SER A 176 18.20 15.92 14.30
CA SER A 176 18.82 15.96 15.63
C SER A 176 18.22 14.89 16.57
N THR A 177 19.04 14.44 17.53
CA THR A 177 18.62 13.46 18.57
C THR A 177 17.39 13.91 19.35
N ALA A 178 17.26 15.21 19.65
CA ALA A 178 16.11 15.76 20.35
C ALA A 178 14.83 15.59 19.51
N LYS A 179 14.90 15.87 18.20
CA LYS A 179 13.79 15.74 17.27
C LYS A 179 13.43 14.27 17.02
N ARG A 180 14.41 13.37 16.97
CA ARG A 180 14.17 11.90 16.91
C ARG A 180 13.39 11.41 18.11
N ARG A 181 13.68 11.89 19.34
CA ARG A 181 12.91 11.57 20.54
C ARG A 181 11.49 12.09 20.51
N GLN A 182 11.28 13.31 20.02
CA GLN A 182 9.94 13.87 19.82
C GLN A 182 9.12 13.01 18.85
N LEU A 183 9.75 12.52 17.78
CA LEU A 183 9.14 11.60 16.82
C LEU A 183 8.70 10.28 17.44
N LEU A 184 9.55 9.66 18.26
CA LEU A 184 9.18 8.45 18.98
C LEU A 184 7.98 8.70 19.88
N ALA A 185 7.92 9.83 20.58
CA ALA A 185 6.78 10.17 21.42
C ALA A 185 5.51 10.39 20.59
N ALA A 186 5.61 11.07 19.45
CA ALA A 186 4.48 11.38 18.57
C ALA A 186 3.82 10.15 17.98
N GLN A 187 4.58 9.14 17.58
CA GLN A 187 4.01 7.93 16.98
C GLN A 187 3.10 7.14 17.94
N TYR A 188 3.18 7.41 19.25
CA TYR A 188 2.31 6.81 20.26
C TYR A 188 1.22 7.77 20.76
N SER A 189 1.37 9.09 20.55
CA SER A 189 0.45 10.11 21.07
C SER A 189 -0.67 10.52 20.13
N GLN A 190 -0.65 10.08 18.86
CA GLN A 190 -1.55 10.53 17.79
C GLN A 190 -1.55 12.07 17.62
N ASP A 191 -0.50 12.76 18.06
CA ASP A 191 -0.41 14.22 17.97
C ASP A 191 -0.06 14.65 16.54
N ARG A 192 -1.12 15.01 15.81
CA ARG A 192 -1.05 15.46 14.42
C ARG A 192 -0.16 16.70 14.24
N LYS A 193 -0.10 17.60 15.22
CA LYS A 193 0.73 18.82 15.12
C LYS A 193 2.21 18.48 15.11
N LEU A 194 2.59 17.45 15.85
CA LEU A 194 3.97 16.99 15.88
C LEU A 194 4.40 16.38 14.52
N TRP A 195 3.52 15.61 13.88
CA TRP A 195 3.75 15.09 12.54
C TRP A 195 3.87 16.21 11.50
N GLN A 196 2.98 17.21 11.54
CA GLN A 196 3.03 18.38 10.66
C GLN A 196 4.31 19.20 10.83
N SER A 197 4.83 19.32 12.06
CA SER A 197 6.07 20.06 12.33
C SER A 197 7.31 19.39 11.72
N LEU A 198 7.23 18.10 11.40
CA LEU A 198 8.30 17.36 10.72
C LEU A 198 8.28 17.56 9.22
N ASN A 199 7.11 17.64 8.63
CA ASN A 199 6.93 17.82 7.20
C ASN A 199 7.53 19.15 6.68
N ILE A 200 7.64 20.18 7.54
CA ILE A 200 8.18 21.48 7.16
C ILE A 200 9.67 21.41 6.78
N GLN A 201 10.46 20.49 7.37
CA GLN A 201 11.90 20.41 7.13
C GLN A 201 12.32 19.31 6.15
N SER A 202 11.52 18.26 6.02
CA SER A 202 11.76 17.16 5.10
C SER A 202 10.40 16.61 4.68
N PRO A 203 9.81 17.11 3.60
CA PRO A 203 8.49 16.72 3.18
C PRO A 203 8.52 15.22 2.79
N VAL A 204 7.88 14.40 3.62
CA VAL A 204 7.68 12.98 3.39
C VAL A 204 6.20 12.66 3.47
N ASP A 205 5.75 11.73 2.64
CA ASP A 205 4.36 11.27 2.64
C ASP A 205 4.17 10.16 3.69
N TYR A 206 5.20 9.29 3.82
CA TYR A 206 5.23 8.24 4.83
C TYR A 206 6.52 8.29 5.63
N LEU A 207 6.39 8.03 6.92
CA LEU A 207 7.53 7.93 7.81
C LEU A 207 7.63 6.51 8.38
N VAL A 208 8.78 5.91 8.16
CA VAL A 208 9.19 4.64 8.79
C VAL A 208 10.05 4.96 10.00
N THR A 209 9.61 4.51 11.16
CA THR A 209 10.39 4.58 12.41
C THR A 209 10.74 3.17 12.86
N ALA A 210 12.00 2.94 13.19
CA ALA A 210 12.52 1.70 13.74
C ALA A 210 13.15 1.97 15.13
N GLN A 211 12.49 1.53 16.19
CA GLN A 211 13.04 1.62 17.54
C GLN A 211 13.87 0.38 17.81
N VAL A 212 15.16 0.56 18.08
CA VAL A 212 16.13 -0.50 18.30
C VAL A 212 16.38 -0.67 19.80
N ASP A 213 16.12 -1.86 20.31
CA ASP A 213 16.51 -2.31 21.64
C ASP A 213 17.59 -3.39 21.48
N LEU A 214 18.79 -3.14 22.00
CA LEU A 214 19.95 -4.03 21.89
C LEU A 214 20.38 -4.51 23.26
N ALA A 215 20.36 -5.82 23.47
CA ALA A 215 20.91 -6.47 24.65
C ALA A 215 22.25 -7.12 24.29
N VAL A 216 23.30 -6.81 25.08
CA VAL A 216 24.65 -7.33 24.88
C VAL A 216 25.15 -7.94 26.15
N ASN A 217 25.66 -9.17 26.07
CA ASN A 217 26.30 -9.88 27.16
C ASN A 217 27.75 -10.18 26.80
N SER A 218 28.68 -9.64 27.56
CA SER A 218 30.12 -9.91 27.42
C SER A 218 30.54 -11.18 28.20
N MET A 219 31.53 -11.90 27.67
CA MET A 219 32.13 -12.99 28.42
C MET A 219 32.88 -12.49 29.65
N ALA A 220 33.39 -11.24 29.64
CA ALA A 220 34.01 -10.61 30.77
C ALA A 220 33.09 -10.44 31.99
N ASP A 221 31.76 -10.40 31.77
CA ASP A 221 30.75 -10.35 32.84
C ASP A 221 30.74 -11.64 33.68
N TYR A 222 31.23 -12.74 33.13
CA TYR A 222 31.28 -14.06 33.76
C TYR A 222 32.71 -14.49 34.10
N VAL A 223 33.68 -14.13 33.28
CA VAL A 223 35.10 -14.50 33.40
C VAL A 223 35.94 -13.25 33.18
N PRO A 224 36.35 -12.54 34.25
CA PRO A 224 37.11 -11.30 34.17
C PRO A 224 38.59 -11.56 33.81
N MET A 225 38.86 -11.97 32.58
CA MET A 225 40.20 -12.21 32.05
C MET A 225 40.48 -11.33 30.83
N PRO A 226 41.74 -10.97 30.55
CA PRO A 226 42.11 -10.23 29.34
C PRO A 226 41.56 -10.88 28.06
N GLY A 227 40.99 -10.09 27.19
CA GLY A 227 40.42 -10.55 25.91
C GLY A 227 38.97 -11.06 25.99
N MET A 228 38.40 -11.36 27.15
CA MET A 228 37.02 -11.84 27.29
C MET A 228 35.98 -10.76 26.99
N ALA A 229 36.32 -9.49 27.15
CA ALA A 229 35.45 -8.36 26.80
C ALA A 229 35.06 -8.31 25.31
N ASN A 230 35.88 -8.86 24.43
CA ASN A 230 35.62 -8.93 23.00
C ASN A 230 34.72 -10.10 22.60
N LEU A 231 34.47 -11.06 23.48
CA LEU A 231 33.61 -12.21 23.27
C LEU A 231 32.18 -11.88 23.70
N LYS A 232 31.49 -11.07 22.91
CA LYS A 232 30.12 -10.63 23.16
C LYS A 232 29.11 -11.54 22.48
N LYS A 233 27.94 -11.67 23.09
CA LYS A 233 26.71 -12.17 22.44
C LYS A 233 25.65 -11.10 22.51
N ALA A 234 24.96 -10.89 21.40
CA ALA A 234 23.97 -9.83 21.29
C ALA A 234 22.61 -10.35 20.81
N ALA A 235 21.55 -9.68 21.24
CA ALA A 235 20.20 -9.84 20.73
C ALA A 235 19.59 -8.46 20.47
N ALA A 236 19.06 -8.26 19.28
CA ALA A 236 18.38 -7.05 18.87
C ALA A 236 16.88 -7.29 18.74
N SER A 237 16.08 -6.34 19.19
CA SER A 237 14.64 -6.25 18.92
C SER A 237 14.36 -4.89 18.30
N ILE A 238 13.69 -4.89 17.14
CA ILE A 238 13.41 -3.67 16.39
C ILE A 238 11.89 -3.55 16.22
N ALA A 239 11.29 -2.59 16.92
CA ALA A 239 9.89 -2.24 16.74
C ALA A 239 9.77 -1.24 15.59
N VAL A 240 9.02 -1.60 14.56
CA VAL A 240 8.91 -0.83 13.33
C VAL A 240 7.47 -0.34 13.16
N ARG A 241 7.32 0.91 12.76
CA ARG A 241 6.05 1.49 12.32
C ARG A 241 6.25 2.27 11.03
N MET A 242 5.29 2.15 10.12
CA MET A 242 5.12 3.02 8.98
C MET A 242 3.83 3.80 9.15
N VAL A 243 3.89 5.10 9.11
CA VAL A 243 2.73 5.99 9.28
C VAL A 243 2.65 6.97 8.12
N ASN A 244 1.45 7.31 7.73
CA ASN A 244 1.20 8.44 6.85
C ASN A 244 1.52 9.73 7.62
N ALA A 245 2.48 10.54 7.14
CA ALA A 245 2.95 11.73 7.83
C ALA A 245 1.90 12.87 7.85
N ASN A 246 0.93 12.84 6.94
CA ASN A 246 -0.11 13.85 6.82
C ASN A 246 -1.34 13.52 7.68
N THR A 247 -1.74 12.23 7.73
CA THR A 247 -2.96 11.78 8.41
C THR A 247 -2.69 11.16 9.78
N GLY A 248 -1.46 10.65 10.02
CA GLY A 248 -1.12 9.88 11.22
C GLY A 248 -1.60 8.42 11.16
N GLU A 249 -2.18 7.98 10.03
CA GLU A 249 -2.63 6.61 9.84
C GLU A 249 -1.47 5.63 9.89
N VAL A 250 -1.62 4.54 10.65
CA VAL A 250 -0.62 3.48 10.75
C VAL A 250 -0.82 2.49 9.62
N ILE A 251 0.11 2.46 8.67
CA ILE A 251 0.09 1.54 7.52
C ILE A 251 0.67 0.18 7.91
N TYR A 252 1.69 0.20 8.76
CA TYR A 252 2.35 -1.01 9.24
C TYR A 252 2.83 -0.85 10.69
N ALA A 253 2.72 -1.92 11.47
CA ALA A 253 3.36 -2.04 12.77
C ALA A 253 3.83 -3.50 12.97
N GLY A 254 5.08 -3.68 13.37
CA GLY A 254 5.66 -5.01 13.57
C GLY A 254 6.90 -4.98 14.45
N ASN A 255 7.32 -6.16 14.89
CA ASN A 255 8.51 -6.32 15.72
C ASN A 255 9.41 -7.41 15.13
N PHE A 256 10.67 -7.08 14.91
CA PHE A 256 11.69 -7.95 14.34
C PHE A 256 12.75 -8.28 15.37
N ARG A 257 13.23 -9.51 15.38
CA ARG A 257 14.22 -9.98 16.33
C ARG A 257 15.39 -10.64 15.61
N GLY A 258 16.60 -10.38 16.10
CA GLY A 258 17.83 -10.99 15.61
C GLY A 258 18.77 -11.30 16.77
N LYS A 259 19.63 -12.27 16.56
CA LYS A 259 20.66 -12.68 17.54
C LYS A 259 21.96 -12.90 16.81
N SER A 260 23.10 -12.66 17.50
CA SER A 260 24.38 -13.13 17.00
C SER A 260 24.45 -14.65 17.07
N GLU A 261 25.02 -15.29 16.05
CA GLU A 261 25.19 -16.74 16.05
C GLU A 261 26.25 -17.19 17.05
N ARG A 262 27.37 -16.49 17.08
CA ARG A 262 28.52 -16.81 17.93
C ARG A 262 28.87 -15.64 18.86
N ARG A 263 29.71 -15.91 19.84
CA ARG A 263 30.34 -14.84 20.60
C ARG A 263 31.49 -14.25 19.80
N SER A 264 31.39 -12.97 19.52
CA SER A 264 32.38 -12.23 18.74
C SER A 264 32.40 -10.76 19.11
N ASN A 265 33.41 -10.02 18.67
CA ASN A 265 33.47 -8.57 18.77
C ASN A 265 32.41 -7.90 17.85
N ASN A 266 31.91 -8.63 16.84
CA ASN A 266 30.92 -8.15 15.88
C ASN A 266 29.47 -8.59 16.18
N ALA A 267 29.26 -9.20 17.36
CA ALA A 267 27.96 -9.77 17.76
C ALA A 267 26.78 -8.76 17.68
N GLU A 268 27.05 -7.49 17.99
CA GLU A 268 26.05 -6.41 17.95
C GLU A 268 25.56 -6.19 16.51
N ASN A 269 26.49 -6.04 15.55
CA ASN A 269 26.16 -5.87 14.14
C ASN A 269 25.46 -7.10 13.55
N GLU A 270 25.89 -8.31 13.92
CA GLU A 270 25.23 -9.56 13.50
C GLU A 270 23.75 -9.58 13.97
N ALA A 271 23.52 -9.26 15.24
CA ALA A 271 22.17 -9.24 15.80
C ALA A 271 21.28 -8.15 15.12
N ILE A 272 21.83 -6.95 14.89
CA ILE A 272 21.13 -5.85 14.22
C ILE A 272 20.81 -6.23 12.77
N ASN A 273 21.78 -6.77 12.02
CA ASN A 273 21.57 -7.17 10.62
C ASN A 273 20.52 -8.29 10.51
N ALA A 274 20.59 -9.30 11.40
CA ALA A 274 19.59 -10.36 11.44
C ALA A 274 18.19 -9.83 11.78
N ALA A 275 18.07 -8.86 12.70
CA ALA A 275 16.80 -8.25 13.04
C ALA A 275 16.25 -7.36 11.91
N SER A 276 17.10 -6.65 11.16
CA SER A 276 16.66 -5.71 10.13
C SER A 276 16.35 -6.35 8.78
N ALA A 277 16.79 -7.58 8.53
CA ALA A 277 16.73 -8.25 7.22
C ALA A 277 15.29 -8.35 6.62
N GLY A 278 14.27 -8.50 7.47
CA GLY A 278 12.87 -8.64 7.03
C GLY A 278 12.07 -7.34 6.97
N ILE A 279 12.60 -6.25 7.51
CA ILE A 279 11.84 -5.01 7.73
C ILE A 279 11.34 -4.41 6.41
N ALA A 280 12.26 -4.20 5.47
CA ALA A 280 11.92 -3.57 4.19
C ALA A 280 10.88 -4.38 3.40
N LYS A 281 10.97 -5.72 3.44
CA LYS A 281 10.00 -6.59 2.79
C LYS A 281 8.61 -6.39 3.39
N ALA A 282 8.48 -6.44 4.71
CA ALA A 282 7.20 -6.30 5.40
C ALA A 282 6.56 -4.91 5.17
N ILE A 283 7.36 -3.85 5.21
CA ILE A 283 6.90 -2.49 4.93
C ILE A 283 6.46 -2.35 3.47
N GLY A 284 7.26 -2.87 2.53
CA GLY A 284 6.96 -2.80 1.12
C GLY A 284 5.68 -3.55 0.74
N GLU A 285 5.45 -4.73 1.33
CA GLU A 285 4.21 -5.48 1.18
C GLU A 285 3.01 -4.71 1.73
N ALA A 286 3.12 -4.12 2.92
CA ALA A 286 2.05 -3.32 3.52
C ALA A 286 1.73 -2.08 2.68
N ALA A 287 2.73 -1.38 2.17
CA ALA A 287 2.56 -0.23 1.29
C ALA A 287 1.89 -0.64 -0.04
N LEU A 288 2.30 -1.77 -0.63
CA LEU A 288 1.68 -2.29 -1.84
C LEU A 288 0.23 -2.71 -1.64
N ASN A 289 -0.09 -3.35 -0.50
CA ASN A 289 -1.46 -3.72 -0.14
C ASN A 289 -2.34 -2.47 0.03
N LYS A 290 -1.81 -1.42 0.66
CA LYS A 290 -2.50 -0.13 0.74
C LYS A 290 -2.71 0.46 -0.64
N ALA A 291 -1.70 0.45 -1.50
CA ALA A 291 -1.78 0.95 -2.88
C ALA A 291 -2.75 0.16 -3.76
N ALA A 292 -2.92 -1.14 -3.51
CA ALA A 292 -3.85 -1.99 -4.25
C ALA A 292 -5.33 -1.73 -3.91
N ASN A 293 -5.61 -1.03 -2.82
CA ASN A 293 -6.98 -0.72 -2.42
C ASN A 293 -7.48 0.55 -3.16
N PRO A 294 -8.49 0.45 -4.05
CA PRO A 294 -8.97 1.58 -4.84
C PRO A 294 -9.77 2.61 -4.02
N SER A 295 -10.36 2.19 -2.91
CA SER A 295 -11.06 3.10 -2.01
C SER A 295 -10.03 3.78 -1.11
N GLN A 296 -9.68 5.01 -1.42
CA GLN A 296 -8.78 5.79 -0.59
C GLN A 296 -9.55 6.59 0.45
N HIS A 297 -9.08 6.52 1.69
CA HIS A 297 -9.49 7.46 2.72
C HIS A 297 -8.62 8.71 2.61
N ILE A 298 -9.22 9.80 2.12
CA ILE A 298 -8.53 11.08 1.97
C ILE A 298 -8.97 12.00 3.10
N THR A 299 -8.03 12.54 3.85
CA THR A 299 -8.33 13.55 4.86
C THR A 299 -8.42 14.92 4.22
N LEU A 300 -9.62 15.50 4.22
CA LEU A 300 -9.85 16.88 3.81
C LEU A 300 -9.83 17.80 5.04
N VAL A 301 -9.04 18.87 5.00
CA VAL A 301 -9.04 19.94 5.99
C VAL A 301 -9.60 21.21 5.37
N ILE A 302 -10.71 21.65 5.91
CA ILE A 302 -11.39 22.88 5.52
C ILE A 302 -10.96 23.98 6.49
N THR A 303 -10.24 25.01 6.01
CA THR A 303 -9.69 26.08 6.86
C THR A 303 -10.63 27.25 7.04
N GLN A 304 -11.57 27.44 6.13
CA GLN A 304 -12.61 28.48 6.23
C GLN A 304 -13.95 27.81 5.98
N ASN A 305 -14.62 27.43 7.07
CA ASN A 305 -15.93 26.83 6.98
C ASN A 305 -16.96 27.84 6.46
N LYS A 306 -17.35 27.70 5.21
CA LYS A 306 -18.42 28.48 4.57
C LYS A 306 -19.80 27.88 4.79
N TRP A 307 -19.86 26.64 5.26
CA TRP A 307 -21.08 25.89 5.50
C TRP A 307 -21.48 26.01 6.97
N GLY A 308 -22.72 26.29 7.22
CA GLY A 308 -23.22 26.66 8.56
C GLY A 308 -23.15 25.53 9.59
N ASN A 309 -23.30 24.28 9.18
CA ASN A 309 -23.33 23.13 10.06
C ASN A 309 -22.68 21.87 9.45
N ILE A 310 -22.54 20.81 10.27
CA ILE A 310 -21.93 19.56 9.84
C ILE A 310 -22.70 18.87 8.71
N ALA A 311 -24.03 18.93 8.77
CA ALA A 311 -24.87 18.30 7.74
C ALA A 311 -24.69 18.95 6.37
N ASP A 312 -24.55 20.29 6.32
CA ASP A 312 -24.32 21.02 5.09
C ASP A 312 -22.95 20.67 4.49
N ILE A 313 -21.92 20.52 5.34
CA ILE A 313 -20.58 20.08 4.91
C ILE A 313 -20.65 18.67 4.32
N THR A 314 -21.28 17.73 5.01
CA THR A 314 -21.42 16.35 4.58
C THR A 314 -22.17 16.27 3.25
N ASN A 315 -23.33 16.94 3.17
CA ASN A 315 -24.14 16.98 1.95
C ASN A 315 -23.36 17.58 0.77
N TYR A 316 -22.63 18.67 1.00
CA TYR A 316 -21.79 19.29 -0.04
C TYR A 316 -20.74 18.31 -0.54
N LEU A 317 -20.00 17.67 0.37
CA LEU A 317 -18.91 16.79 0.01
C LEU A 317 -19.39 15.49 -0.67
N GLU A 318 -20.50 14.91 -0.22
CA GLU A 318 -21.08 13.71 -0.82
C GLU A 318 -21.70 13.98 -2.20
N ASN A 319 -21.95 15.23 -2.56
CA ASN A 319 -22.33 15.62 -3.92
C ASN A 319 -21.13 15.78 -4.88
N ILE A 320 -19.89 15.79 -4.35
CA ILE A 320 -18.70 15.81 -5.22
C ILE A 320 -18.53 14.45 -5.89
N PRO A 321 -18.40 14.42 -7.22
CA PRO A 321 -18.23 13.16 -7.95
C PRO A 321 -17.02 12.38 -7.46
N GLY A 322 -17.23 11.09 -7.09
CA GLY A 322 -16.20 10.22 -6.56
C GLY A 322 -16.17 10.11 -5.03
N VAL A 323 -16.83 10.99 -4.31
CA VAL A 323 -17.01 10.86 -2.87
C VAL A 323 -18.14 9.88 -2.59
N ASN A 324 -17.81 8.77 -1.91
CA ASN A 324 -18.81 7.78 -1.47
C ASN A 324 -19.42 8.18 -0.13
N HIS A 325 -18.55 8.57 0.83
CA HIS A 325 -18.95 9.01 2.15
C HIS A 325 -18.03 10.11 2.68
N ALA A 326 -18.59 11.01 3.50
CA ALA A 326 -17.90 12.09 4.16
C ALA A 326 -18.14 12.02 5.68
N TYR A 327 -17.08 11.79 6.46
CA TYR A 327 -17.14 11.67 7.91
C TYR A 327 -16.47 12.87 8.57
N VAL A 328 -17.24 13.82 9.10
CA VAL A 328 -16.70 14.95 9.86
C VAL A 328 -16.13 14.43 11.18
N ARG A 329 -14.82 14.56 11.37
CA ARG A 329 -14.10 14.05 12.56
C ARG A 329 -13.92 15.06 13.65
N ALA A 330 -13.60 16.29 13.26
CA ALA A 330 -13.36 17.35 14.23
C ALA A 330 -13.64 18.73 13.61
N THR A 331 -14.14 19.63 14.43
CA THR A 331 -14.17 21.07 14.14
C THR A 331 -13.46 21.78 15.29
N SER A 332 -12.35 22.43 15.00
CA SER A 332 -11.49 23.05 16.00
C SER A 332 -10.77 24.26 15.43
N PHE A 333 -10.82 25.40 16.17
CA PHE A 333 -10.12 26.64 15.79
C PHE A 333 -10.37 27.10 14.34
N GLY A 334 -11.62 26.99 13.87
CA GLY A 334 -12.03 27.41 12.53
C GLY A 334 -11.68 26.38 11.41
N ASN A 335 -11.01 25.28 11.75
CA ASN A 335 -10.73 24.20 10.82
C ASN A 335 -11.69 23.03 11.04
N THR A 336 -12.21 22.48 9.95
CA THR A 336 -13.00 21.23 9.98
C THR A 336 -12.20 20.13 9.27
N THR A 337 -12.01 19.01 9.97
CA THR A 337 -11.38 17.82 9.43
C THR A 337 -12.44 16.80 9.03
N VAL A 338 -12.38 16.34 7.81
CA VAL A 338 -13.29 15.37 7.24
C VAL A 338 -12.49 14.22 6.62
N ASP A 339 -12.83 12.98 6.97
CA ASP A 339 -12.33 11.82 6.26
C ASP A 339 -13.32 11.48 5.14
N LEU A 340 -12.83 11.45 3.92
CA LEU A 340 -13.58 11.13 2.72
C LEU A 340 -13.24 9.72 2.26
N GLU A 341 -14.25 8.93 1.99
CA GLU A 341 -14.11 7.72 1.21
C GLU A 341 -14.28 8.11 -0.26
N PHE A 342 -13.18 8.12 -1.00
CA PHE A 342 -13.10 8.64 -2.36
C PHE A 342 -12.60 7.60 -3.36
N ASN A 343 -13.27 7.53 -4.51
CA ASN A 343 -12.86 6.68 -5.63
C ASN A 343 -11.86 7.43 -6.52
N GLY A 344 -10.60 7.41 -6.16
CA GLY A 344 -9.54 8.11 -6.87
C GLY A 344 -8.40 8.53 -5.95
N THR A 345 -7.51 9.36 -6.46
CA THR A 345 -6.36 9.89 -5.72
C THR A 345 -6.70 11.24 -5.07
N ALA A 346 -5.87 11.70 -4.14
CA ALA A 346 -6.00 13.05 -3.57
C ALA A 346 -5.89 14.15 -4.66
N HIS A 347 -5.17 13.88 -5.74
CA HIS A 347 -5.07 14.78 -6.89
C HIS A 347 -6.42 14.88 -7.63
N ASP A 348 -7.09 13.75 -7.83
CA ASP A 348 -8.42 13.73 -8.49
C ASP A 348 -9.46 14.46 -7.62
N LEU A 349 -9.41 14.28 -6.29
CA LEU A 349 -10.25 15.02 -5.35
C LEU A 349 -9.95 16.52 -5.41
N ALA A 350 -8.67 16.90 -5.41
CA ALA A 350 -8.28 18.30 -5.50
C ALA A 350 -8.80 18.95 -6.80
N ALA A 351 -8.66 18.26 -7.93
CA ALA A 351 -9.18 18.72 -9.22
C ALA A 351 -10.71 18.86 -9.21
N ALA A 352 -11.43 17.93 -8.57
CA ALA A 352 -12.88 18.02 -8.42
C ALA A 352 -13.30 19.21 -7.54
N LEU A 353 -12.57 19.45 -6.45
CA LEU A 353 -12.79 20.58 -5.57
C LEU A 353 -12.49 21.93 -6.26
N GLU A 354 -11.41 22.00 -7.06
CA GLU A 354 -11.09 23.20 -7.86
C GLU A 354 -12.15 23.48 -8.92
N ALA A 355 -12.65 22.44 -9.58
CA ALA A 355 -13.72 22.57 -10.56
C ALA A 355 -15.02 23.13 -9.92
N ASP A 356 -15.23 22.84 -8.62
CA ASP A 356 -16.35 23.36 -7.84
C ASP A 356 -16.02 24.70 -7.15
N GLY A 357 -14.92 25.35 -7.51
CA GLY A 357 -14.53 26.69 -7.08
C GLY A 357 -13.84 26.75 -5.72
N GLN A 358 -13.38 25.63 -5.16
CA GLN A 358 -12.56 25.62 -3.95
C GLN A 358 -11.10 25.90 -4.30
N LYS A 359 -10.39 26.56 -3.38
CA LYS A 359 -8.94 26.82 -3.54
C LYS A 359 -8.15 25.81 -2.76
N ILE A 360 -7.30 25.05 -3.44
CA ILE A 360 -6.38 24.11 -2.79
C ILE A 360 -5.23 24.90 -2.15
N VAL A 361 -5.04 24.71 -0.85
CA VAL A 361 -3.97 25.35 -0.06
C VAL A 361 -2.77 24.42 0.06
N GLU A 362 -3.04 23.12 0.26
CA GLU A 362 -2.01 22.11 0.46
C GLU A 362 -2.54 20.74 0.01
N MET A 363 -1.66 19.89 -0.52
CA MET A 363 -2.02 18.54 -0.96
C MET A 363 -0.89 17.56 -0.67
N GLY A 364 -1.25 16.36 -0.24
CA GLY A 364 -0.38 15.18 -0.09
C GLY A 364 -0.99 13.96 -0.76
N SER A 365 -0.41 12.80 -0.58
CA SER A 365 -0.89 11.55 -1.21
C SER A 365 -2.29 11.12 -0.75
N GLU A 366 -2.65 11.40 0.49
CA GLU A 366 -3.97 11.08 1.11
C GLU A 366 -4.52 12.28 1.91
N TYR A 367 -4.18 13.48 1.51
CA TYR A 367 -4.50 14.69 2.23
C TYR A 367 -4.74 15.85 1.28
N VAL A 368 -5.81 16.59 1.51
CA VAL A 368 -6.13 17.83 0.79
C VAL A 368 -6.56 18.89 1.81
N LYS A 369 -6.14 20.13 1.58
CA LYS A 369 -6.52 21.28 2.40
C LYS A 369 -7.07 22.40 1.52
N ILE A 370 -8.23 22.93 1.88
CA ILE A 370 -8.93 24.03 1.20
C ILE A 370 -9.19 25.19 2.15
#